data_a3ae166c1f6de58547744818772d84c5
#
_entry.id   a3ae166c1f6de58547744818772d84c5
#
_cell.length_a   1.000
_cell.length_b   1.000
_cell.length_c   1.000
_cell.angle_alpha   90.00
_cell.angle_beta   90.00
_cell.angle_gamma   90.00
#
_symmetry.space_group_name_H-M   'P 1'
#
loop_
_entity.id
_entity.type
_entity.pdbx_description
1 polymer ?
#
loop_
_entity_poly.entity_id
_entity_poly.type
_entity_poly.pdbx_seq_one_letter_code
_entity_poly.pdbx_strand_id
1 'polypeptide(L)'
;MEVEILETCKKELRTFPEEILEDFLDAVAKLKDGISLSMPLSRKMPSIGPLVAELRFRDRAGIYRVIYFIKKRDAIYMVHAFSKKTQKTPKKNLDLASKRIRRL
;
A
#
# COMPACT_ATOMS: atom_id res chain seq x y z
N MET A 1 10.07 13.42 -1.93
CA MET A 1 10.08 12.01 -2.40
C MET A 1 8.95 11.79 -3.39
N GLU A 2 9.22 11.15 -4.51
CA GLU A 2 8.20 10.83 -5.50
C GLU A 2 7.40 9.60 -5.10
N VAL A 3 6.09 9.66 -5.33
CA VAL A 3 5.20 8.51 -5.15
C VAL A 3 4.50 8.22 -6.47
N GLU A 4 4.74 7.02 -7.00
CA GLU A 4 4.10 6.52 -8.21
C GLU A 4 3.04 5.48 -7.82
N ILE A 5 1.90 5.53 -8.48
CA ILE A 5 0.85 4.53 -8.29
C ILE A 5 0.76 3.73 -9.59
N LEU A 6 1.02 2.43 -9.53
CA LEU A 6 0.93 1.58 -10.72
C LEU A 6 -0.50 1.60 -11.27
N GLU A 7 -0.64 1.51 -12.59
CA GLU A 7 -1.97 1.53 -13.22
C GLU A 7 -2.89 0.43 -12.69
N THR A 8 -2.35 -0.76 -12.47
CA THR A 8 -3.12 -1.86 -11.89
C THR A 8 -3.57 -1.55 -10.47
N CYS A 9 -2.73 -0.86 -9.69
CA CYS A 9 -3.07 -0.41 -8.35
C CYS A 9 -4.15 0.67 -8.37
N LYS A 10 -4.09 1.60 -9.33
CA LYS A 10 -5.13 2.64 -9.50
C LYS A 10 -6.51 2.01 -9.73
N LYS A 11 -6.59 0.97 -10.55
CA LYS A 11 -7.84 0.25 -10.79
C LYS A 11 -8.38 -0.39 -9.51
N GLU A 12 -7.51 -0.96 -8.72
CA GLU A 12 -7.87 -1.57 -7.44
C GLU A 12 -8.36 -0.52 -6.44
N LEU A 13 -7.68 0.63 -6.38
CA LEU A 13 -8.06 1.75 -5.50
C LEU A 13 -9.46 2.28 -5.81
N ARG A 14 -9.91 2.20 -7.06
CA ARG A 14 -11.26 2.66 -7.43
C ARG A 14 -12.37 1.88 -6.73
N THR A 15 -12.08 0.72 -6.19
CA THR A 15 -13.06 -0.09 -5.45
C THR A 15 -13.17 0.32 -3.98
N PHE A 16 -12.27 1.19 -3.50
CA PHE A 16 -12.27 1.62 -2.12
C PHE A 16 -13.35 2.69 -1.87
N PRO A 17 -13.93 2.72 -0.65
CA PRO A 17 -14.81 3.82 -0.26
C PRO A 17 -14.08 5.16 -0.31
N GLU A 18 -14.83 6.22 -0.59
CA GLU A 18 -14.28 7.57 -0.73
C GLU A 18 -13.49 8.01 0.51
N GLU A 19 -14.01 7.76 1.71
CA GLU A 19 -13.32 8.12 2.96
C GLU A 19 -11.97 7.41 3.10
N ILE A 20 -11.90 6.14 2.67
CA ILE A 20 -10.64 5.39 2.69
C ILE A 20 -9.66 5.96 1.67
N LEU A 21 -10.15 6.38 0.50
CA LEU A 21 -9.30 7.03 -0.51
C LEU A 21 -8.74 8.36 0.01
N GLU A 22 -9.52 9.13 0.76
CA GLU A 22 -9.04 10.37 1.38
C GLU A 22 -7.91 10.07 2.38
N ASP A 23 -8.08 9.05 3.22
CA ASP A 23 -7.04 8.61 4.16
C ASP A 23 -5.79 8.14 3.42
N PHE A 24 -5.98 7.43 2.31
CA PHE A 24 -4.87 7.01 1.46
C PHE A 24 -4.11 8.21 0.89
N LEU A 25 -4.81 9.20 0.38
CA LEU A 25 -4.17 10.41 -0.18
C LEU A 25 -3.42 11.19 0.91
N ASP A 26 -3.93 11.24 2.13
CA ASP A 26 -3.22 11.85 3.26
C ASP A 26 -1.91 11.12 3.55
N ALA A 27 -1.94 9.79 3.53
CA ALA A 27 -0.72 8.98 3.72
C ALA A 27 0.29 9.21 2.59
N VAL A 28 -0.18 9.29 1.34
CA VAL A 28 0.68 9.59 0.18
C VAL A 28 1.34 10.95 0.34
N ALA A 29 0.59 11.97 0.80
CA ALA A 29 1.13 13.31 1.02
C ALA A 29 2.28 13.28 2.05
N LYS A 30 2.12 12.52 3.13
CA LYS A 30 3.18 12.36 4.13
C LYS A 30 4.42 11.70 3.55
N LEU A 31 4.24 10.65 2.75
CA LEU A 31 5.34 9.98 2.09
C LEU A 31 6.08 10.91 1.11
N LYS A 32 5.32 11.74 0.37
CA LYS A 32 5.92 12.74 -0.53
C LYS A 32 6.77 13.76 0.23
N ASP A 33 6.37 14.10 1.44
CA ASP A 33 7.11 15.02 2.30
C ASP A 33 8.32 14.36 2.99
N GLY A 34 8.59 13.09 2.69
CA GLY A 34 9.72 12.36 3.26
C GLY A 34 9.47 11.82 4.65
N ILE A 35 8.22 11.81 5.11
CA ILE A 35 7.87 11.28 6.43
C ILE A 35 7.84 9.75 6.38
N SER A 36 8.57 9.12 7.30
CA SER A 36 8.51 7.67 7.48
C SER A 36 7.25 7.31 8.27
N LEU A 37 6.45 6.42 7.71
CA LEU A 37 5.24 5.98 8.37
C LEU A 37 5.49 4.72 9.21
N SER A 38 4.74 4.59 10.29
CA SER A 38 4.85 3.45 11.22
C SER A 38 3.47 3.00 11.66
N MET A 39 3.42 1.93 12.46
CA MET A 39 2.16 1.44 13.03
C MET A 39 1.45 2.57 13.79
N PRO A 40 0.11 2.64 13.75
CA PRO A 40 -0.80 1.68 13.12
C PRO A 40 -1.04 1.89 11.62
N LEU A 41 -0.58 3.01 11.04
CA LEU A 41 -0.86 3.38 9.65
C LEU A 41 -0.08 2.55 8.64
N SER A 42 1.16 2.19 8.96
CA SER A 42 2.02 1.44 8.05
C SER A 42 2.75 0.31 8.78
N ARG A 43 2.81 -0.85 8.14
CA ARG A 43 3.48 -2.03 8.68
C ARG A 43 4.49 -2.57 7.68
N LYS A 44 5.71 -2.84 8.14
CA LYS A 44 6.73 -3.47 7.29
C LYS A 44 6.31 -4.88 6.90
N MET A 45 6.63 -5.26 5.67
CA MET A 45 6.28 -6.56 5.09
C MET A 45 7.55 -7.33 4.71
N PRO A 46 8.33 -7.80 5.70
CA PRO A 46 9.60 -8.49 5.39
C PRO A 46 9.46 -9.78 4.61
N SER A 47 8.29 -10.43 4.68
CA SER A 47 8.01 -11.62 3.88
C SER A 47 8.02 -11.36 2.38
N ILE A 48 7.79 -10.10 1.95
CA ILE A 48 7.88 -9.70 0.54
C ILE A 48 9.27 -9.16 0.24
N GLY A 49 9.79 -8.31 1.10
CA GLY A 49 11.10 -7.73 0.91
C GLY A 49 11.45 -6.68 1.96
N PRO A 50 12.74 -6.26 2.05
CA PRO A 50 13.21 -5.38 3.12
C PRO A 50 12.69 -3.95 3.01
N LEU A 51 12.30 -3.50 1.82
CA LEU A 51 11.82 -2.13 1.59
C LEU A 51 10.35 -2.12 1.19
N VAL A 52 9.60 -3.10 1.66
CA VAL A 52 8.16 -3.24 1.37
C VAL A 52 7.38 -3.03 2.65
N ALA A 53 6.26 -2.31 2.53
CA ALA A 53 5.34 -2.09 3.63
C ALA A 53 3.90 -2.03 3.13
N GLU A 54 2.95 -2.09 4.05
CA GLU A 54 1.54 -1.93 3.70
C GLU A 54 0.93 -0.76 4.47
N LEU A 55 0.16 0.07 3.78
CA LEU A 55 -0.73 1.04 4.41
C LEU A 55 -1.97 0.31 4.89
N ARG A 56 -2.47 0.72 6.05
CA ARG A 56 -3.52 0.00 6.79
C ARG A 56 -4.68 0.94 7.10
N PHE A 57 -5.84 0.65 6.53
CA PHE A 57 -7.07 1.40 6.77
C PHE A 57 -8.20 0.44 7.10
N ARG A 58 -9.21 0.93 7.78
CA ARG A 58 -10.43 0.15 8.04
C ARG A 58 -11.62 1.05 8.28
N ASP A 59 -12.81 0.50 8.02
CA ASP A 59 -14.09 1.08 8.38
C ASP A 59 -15.03 -0.03 8.85
N ARG A 60 -16.32 0.26 8.97
CA ARG A 60 -17.30 -0.74 9.39
C ARG A 60 -17.47 -1.88 8.40
N ALA A 61 -17.24 -1.62 7.12
CA ALA A 61 -17.45 -2.60 6.05
C ALA A 61 -16.27 -3.54 5.88
N GLY A 62 -15.06 -3.14 6.27
CA GLY A 62 -13.92 -4.01 6.08
C GLY A 62 -12.57 -3.38 6.36
N ILE A 63 -11.56 -4.09 5.93
CA ILE A 63 -10.16 -3.76 6.08
C ILE A 63 -9.59 -3.49 4.69
N TYR A 64 -8.79 -2.43 4.58
CA TYR A 64 -8.20 -2.00 3.30
C TYR A 64 -6.71 -1.90 3.44
N ARG A 65 -5.98 -2.43 2.46
CA ARG A 65 -4.52 -2.46 2.46
C ARG A 65 -3.98 -1.95 1.13
N VAL A 66 -2.88 -1.21 1.19
CA VAL A 66 -2.13 -0.81 -0.01
C VAL A 66 -0.67 -1.15 0.23
N ILE A 67 -0.12 -2.05 -0.58
CA ILE A 67 1.28 -2.45 -0.47
C ILE A 67 2.12 -1.49 -1.30
N TYR A 68 3.21 -1.00 -0.70
CA TYR A 68 4.13 -0.10 -1.37
C TYR A 68 5.58 -0.54 -1.19
N PHE A 69 6.41 -0.12 -2.13
CA PHE A 69 7.82 -0.49 -2.21
C PHE A 69 8.67 0.77 -2.35
N ILE A 70 9.67 0.90 -1.51
CA ILE A 70 10.64 1.99 -1.58
C ILE A 70 11.79 1.52 -2.46
N LYS A 71 11.76 1.91 -3.74
CA LYS A 71 12.75 1.43 -4.70
C LYS A 71 14.11 2.11 -4.53
N LYS A 72 14.08 3.43 -4.26
CA LYS A 72 15.27 4.25 -4.06
C LYS A 72 14.97 5.29 -3.00
N ARG A 73 15.96 6.05 -2.58
CA ARG A 73 15.80 7.12 -1.59
C ARG A 73 14.61 8.04 -1.86
N ASP A 74 14.34 8.30 -3.14
CA ASP A 74 13.39 9.31 -3.58
C ASP A 74 12.20 8.76 -4.37
N ALA A 75 12.05 7.46 -4.45
CA ALA A 75 10.98 6.85 -5.24
C ALA A 75 10.26 5.73 -4.49
N ILE A 76 8.94 5.91 -4.34
CA ILE A 76 8.03 4.94 -3.73
C ILE A 76 6.99 4.54 -4.76
N TYR A 77 6.70 3.23 -4.83
CA TYR A 77 5.68 2.69 -5.75
C TYR A 77 4.55 2.05 -4.96
N MET A 78 3.33 2.50 -5.20
CA MET A 78 2.12 1.82 -4.73
C MET A 78 1.82 0.68 -5.70
N VAL A 79 1.91 -0.57 -5.24
CA VAL A 79 1.91 -1.72 -6.15
C VAL A 79 0.64 -2.54 -6.12
N HIS A 80 -0.08 -2.60 -5.01
CA HIS A 80 -1.27 -3.43 -4.91
C HIS A 80 -2.21 -2.93 -3.81
N ALA A 81 -3.47 -2.73 -4.15
CA ALA A 81 -4.53 -2.32 -3.22
C ALA A 81 -5.61 -3.40 -3.19
N PHE A 82 -6.06 -3.74 -1.98
CA PHE A 82 -7.08 -4.76 -1.81
C PHE A 82 -7.85 -4.57 -0.51
N SER A 83 -9.06 -5.11 -0.47
CA SER A 83 -9.87 -5.17 0.73
C SER A 83 -9.91 -6.60 1.27
N LYS A 84 -10.11 -6.73 2.57
CA LYS A 84 -10.22 -8.03 3.21
C LYS A 84 -11.09 -7.94 4.46
N LYS A 85 -11.55 -9.10 4.95
CA LYS A 85 -12.40 -9.18 6.15
C LYS A 85 -11.68 -9.74 7.37
N THR A 86 -10.47 -10.26 7.19
CA THR A 86 -9.67 -10.85 8.26
C THR A 86 -8.37 -10.08 8.44
N GLN A 87 -7.74 -10.19 9.62
CA GLN A 87 -6.49 -9.48 9.87
C GLN A 87 -5.31 -10.01 9.04
N LYS A 88 -5.29 -11.31 8.78
CA LYS A 88 -4.21 -11.91 8.02
C LYS A 88 -4.32 -11.57 6.53
N THR A 89 -3.22 -11.13 5.92
CA THR A 89 -3.17 -10.85 4.50
C THR A 89 -3.14 -12.16 3.70
N PRO A 90 -4.11 -12.38 2.79
CA PRO A 90 -4.13 -13.61 1.97
C PRO A 90 -2.87 -13.73 1.12
N LYS A 91 -2.38 -14.96 0.98
CA LYS A 91 -1.16 -15.27 0.22
C LYS A 91 -1.23 -14.76 -1.21
N LYS A 92 -2.39 -14.85 -1.86
CA LYS A 92 -2.56 -14.36 -3.25
C LYS A 92 -2.20 -12.89 -3.39
N ASN A 93 -2.50 -12.07 -2.37
CA ASN A 93 -2.18 -10.63 -2.38
C ASN A 93 -0.68 -10.41 -2.20
N LEU A 94 -0.03 -11.19 -1.33
CA LEU A 94 1.42 -11.15 -1.14
C LEU A 94 2.14 -11.54 -2.42
N ASP A 95 1.70 -12.61 -3.06
CA ASP A 95 2.30 -13.11 -4.30
C ASP A 95 2.14 -12.11 -5.44
N LEU A 96 0.96 -11.49 -5.56
CA LEU A 96 0.71 -10.49 -6.60
C LEU A 96 1.57 -9.25 -6.41
N ALA A 97 1.65 -8.74 -5.18
CA ALA A 97 2.51 -7.59 -4.86
C ALA A 97 3.98 -7.92 -5.16
N SER A 98 4.45 -9.07 -4.74
CA SER A 98 5.81 -9.52 -5.00
C SER A 98 6.12 -9.57 -6.49
N LYS A 99 5.20 -10.13 -7.28
CA LYS A 99 5.33 -10.21 -8.73
C LYS A 99 5.42 -8.82 -9.38
N ARG A 100 4.59 -7.90 -8.95
CA ARG A 100 4.60 -6.51 -9.47
C ARG A 100 5.90 -5.79 -9.11
N ILE A 101 6.39 -5.98 -7.89
CA ILE A 101 7.65 -5.39 -7.44
C ILE A 101 8.82 -5.89 -8.29
N ARG A 102 8.87 -7.17 -8.61
CA ARG A 102 9.95 -7.74 -9.44
C ARG A 102 10.01 -7.14 -10.85
N ARG A 103 8.94 -6.52 -11.32
CA ARG A 103 8.88 -5.88 -12.64
C ARG A 103 9.29 -4.41 -12.63
N LEU A 104 9.56 -3.86 -11.47
CA LEU A 104 9.96 -2.45 -11.34
C LEU A 104 11.43 -2.18 -11.64
#